data_36a159a89c0b2801d18606d2ad7204a3
#
_entry.id   36a159a89c0b2801d18606d2ad7204a3
#
_cell.length_a   1.000
_cell.length_b   1.000
_cell.length_c   1.000
_cell.angle_alpha   90.00
_cell.angle_beta   90.00
_cell.angle_gamma   90.00
#
_symmetry.space_group_name_H-M   'P 1'
#
loop_
_entity.id
_entity.type
_entity.pdbx_description
1 polymer ?
#
loop_
_entity_poly.entity_id
_entity_poly.type
_entity_poly.pdbx_seq_one_letter_code
_entity_poly.pdbx_strand_id
1 'polypeptide(L)'
;MAESAGALDEIVISATNNGIFNSNKTGTETSISERDINTLPTVSRSVADFARVTPSAQITEGNDGFSISLGGQNNRYNSIYIDGAVNNDVFGLAGSGTNGGQTGVNPFSVDAIESFQINLAPFDVRQSGFTWGSINSVTRSGSNIWEGSAYGFYRNESLAGKTPVDLVNDGDSREKLDEFTALTYGVRIGGPIIKDKLFFFANYERQEDETPQPFNFSNYTGDSSIQDINNLSSFLQSNYGYNPGIFDNNTRTLDSDKLNLRFDLNAGQNHKLYLRLGVVQAENLEARNSGNRNIGFINGSEYFETSTYSGAFEWSANLGPKYANNLKLGYTAVRDDRDPYGSPFPTVDIQDGAGTISFGAEPFSTANLLN
;
A
#
# COMPACT_ATOMS: atom_id res chain seq x y z
N MET A 1 2.57 4.07 -62.56
CA MET A 1 3.36 3.82 -61.37
C MET A 1 2.40 3.89 -60.20
N ALA A 2 2.07 2.77 -59.63
CA ALA A 2 1.19 2.73 -58.44
C ALA A 2 2.12 2.81 -57.21
N GLU A 3 1.96 3.85 -56.42
CA GLU A 3 2.57 3.95 -55.07
C GLU A 3 2.00 2.84 -54.19
N SER A 4 2.87 1.97 -53.71
CA SER A 4 2.51 1.02 -52.67
C SER A 4 2.21 1.78 -51.40
N ALA A 5 0.96 1.73 -50.93
CA ALA A 5 0.62 2.14 -49.58
C ALA A 5 1.43 1.28 -48.61
N GLY A 6 2.43 1.90 -47.96
CA GLY A 6 3.14 1.28 -46.88
C GLY A 6 2.17 0.93 -45.76
N ALA A 7 2.06 -0.33 -45.42
CA ALA A 7 1.40 -0.76 -44.22
C ALA A 7 2.11 -0.07 -43.04
N LEU A 8 1.37 0.73 -42.26
CA LEU A 8 1.86 1.21 -40.98
C LEU A 8 2.10 -0.02 -40.11
N ASP A 9 3.34 -0.23 -39.74
CA ASP A 9 3.73 -1.26 -38.78
C ASP A 9 2.87 -1.14 -37.54
N GLU A 10 2.43 -2.27 -37.06
CA GLU A 10 1.68 -2.42 -35.82
C GLU A 10 2.43 -1.67 -34.70
N ILE A 11 1.79 -0.64 -34.11
CA ILE A 11 2.30 -0.04 -32.90
C ILE A 11 2.02 -1.06 -31.79
N VAL A 12 2.91 -2.02 -31.67
CA VAL A 12 3.04 -2.81 -30.47
C VAL A 12 3.60 -1.85 -29.43
N ILE A 13 2.80 -1.43 -28.49
CA ILE A 13 3.29 -0.83 -27.24
C ILE A 13 3.87 -2.01 -26.43
N SER A 14 4.99 -2.53 -26.91
CA SER A 14 5.86 -3.32 -26.06
C SER A 14 6.65 -2.33 -25.23
N ALA A 15 6.68 -2.51 -23.92
CA ALA A 15 7.60 -1.84 -23.01
C ALA A 15 9.03 -2.32 -23.31
N THR A 16 9.50 -2.10 -24.54
CA THR A 16 10.84 -2.46 -24.97
C THR A 16 11.77 -1.34 -24.55
N ASN A 17 12.56 -1.68 -23.52
CA ASN A 17 13.87 -1.14 -23.19
C ASN A 17 14.07 0.33 -23.63
N ASN A 18 13.30 1.22 -23.04
CA ASN A 18 13.45 2.63 -23.27
C ASN A 18 14.73 3.08 -22.56
N GLY A 19 15.79 3.24 -23.30
CA GLY A 19 17.01 3.86 -22.82
C GLY A 19 16.67 5.17 -22.08
N ILE A 20 17.54 5.58 -21.18
CA ILE A 20 17.41 6.81 -20.36
C ILE A 20 17.02 8.03 -21.22
N PHE A 21 17.34 7.99 -22.50
CA PHE A 21 16.99 9.03 -23.49
C PHE A 21 16.10 8.42 -24.59
N ASN A 22 14.84 8.88 -24.64
CA ASN A 22 13.88 8.54 -25.69
C ASN A 22 13.19 9.82 -26.17
N SER A 23 13.08 10.00 -27.48
CA SER A 23 12.44 11.19 -28.11
C SER A 23 10.94 11.35 -27.77
N ASN A 24 10.29 10.30 -27.25
CA ASN A 24 8.88 10.33 -26.88
C ASN A 24 8.63 10.72 -25.43
N LYS A 25 9.71 10.93 -24.64
CA LYS A 25 9.58 11.38 -23.24
C LYS A 25 9.32 12.88 -23.20
N THR A 26 8.24 13.28 -22.55
CA THR A 26 7.83 14.69 -22.39
C THR A 26 8.29 15.30 -21.07
N GLY A 27 9.06 14.59 -20.27
CA GLY A 27 9.56 15.02 -18.97
C GLY A 27 10.58 14.03 -18.41
N THR A 28 10.98 14.23 -17.14
CA THR A 28 11.82 13.27 -16.42
C THR A 28 10.97 12.08 -16.01
N GLU A 29 11.29 10.94 -16.56
CA GLU A 29 10.56 9.68 -16.33
C GLU A 29 11.52 8.58 -15.87
N THR A 30 11.16 7.87 -14.83
CA THR A 30 11.78 6.60 -14.43
C THR A 30 10.82 5.47 -14.78
N SER A 31 11.25 4.60 -15.68
CA SER A 31 10.50 3.40 -16.07
C SER A 31 11.12 2.18 -15.40
N ILE A 32 10.29 1.39 -14.73
CA ILE A 32 10.65 0.18 -14.01
C ILE A 32 9.93 -0.97 -14.72
N SER A 33 10.70 -1.81 -15.39
CA SER A 33 10.18 -2.93 -16.16
C SER A 33 9.85 -4.14 -15.28
N GLU A 34 9.15 -5.12 -15.85
CA GLU A 34 8.92 -6.42 -15.21
C GLU A 34 10.22 -7.07 -14.72
N ARG A 35 11.29 -6.99 -15.52
CA ARG A 35 12.60 -7.50 -15.12
C ARG A 35 13.11 -6.80 -13.87
N ASP A 36 12.98 -5.48 -13.80
CA ASP A 36 13.44 -4.70 -12.66
C ASP A 36 12.60 -5.03 -11.42
N ILE A 37 11.27 -5.17 -11.56
CA ILE A 37 10.36 -5.60 -10.49
C ILE A 37 10.80 -6.95 -9.90
N ASN A 38 11.22 -7.88 -10.76
CA ASN A 38 11.63 -9.22 -10.33
C ASN A 38 13.07 -9.30 -9.78
N THR A 39 13.93 -8.33 -10.06
CA THR A 39 15.37 -8.37 -9.72
C THR A 39 15.81 -7.34 -8.69
N LEU A 40 15.09 -6.23 -8.54
CA LEU A 40 15.40 -5.24 -7.52
C LEU A 40 15.15 -5.81 -6.12
N PRO A 41 16.09 -5.63 -5.19
CA PRO A 41 15.88 -6.02 -3.81
C PRO A 41 14.80 -5.12 -3.19
N THR A 42 13.75 -5.74 -2.69
CA THR A 42 12.65 -5.07 -2.01
C THR A 42 12.53 -5.57 -0.58
N VAL A 43 12.20 -4.69 0.35
CA VAL A 43 12.02 -5.04 1.76
C VAL A 43 10.54 -5.32 2.05
N SER A 44 9.66 -4.43 1.62
CA SER A 44 8.22 -4.48 1.90
C SER A 44 7.38 -4.89 0.70
N ARG A 45 7.99 -5.08 -0.48
CA ARG A 45 7.28 -5.30 -1.76
C ARG A 45 6.19 -4.26 -2.00
N SER A 46 6.52 -3.01 -1.70
CA SER A 46 5.62 -1.88 -1.86
C SER A 46 5.97 -1.05 -3.10
N VAL A 47 5.03 -0.21 -3.53
CA VAL A 47 5.30 0.81 -4.57
C VAL A 47 6.47 1.70 -4.17
N ALA A 48 6.62 1.95 -2.86
CA ALA A 48 7.70 2.76 -2.32
C ALA A 48 9.08 2.17 -2.60
N ASP A 49 9.25 0.84 -2.49
CA ASP A 49 10.52 0.18 -2.79
C ASP A 49 10.99 0.47 -4.22
N PHE A 50 10.05 0.46 -5.16
CA PHE A 50 10.35 0.77 -6.57
C PHE A 50 10.54 2.26 -6.82
N ALA A 51 9.86 3.12 -6.07
CA ALA A 51 10.07 4.57 -6.18
C ALA A 51 11.47 5.01 -5.73
N ARG A 52 12.16 4.25 -4.88
CA ARG A 52 13.53 4.53 -4.40
C ARG A 52 14.57 4.62 -5.52
N VAL A 53 14.34 3.99 -6.67
CA VAL A 53 15.26 4.10 -7.83
C VAL A 53 15.12 5.43 -8.58
N THR A 54 14.14 6.25 -8.23
CA THR A 54 13.94 7.58 -8.81
C THR A 54 14.73 8.62 -8.02
N PRO A 55 15.73 9.32 -8.61
CA PRO A 55 16.66 10.18 -7.86
C PRO A 55 16.03 11.31 -7.05
N SER A 56 14.82 11.75 -7.43
CA SER A 56 14.08 12.83 -6.76
C SER A 56 12.93 12.34 -5.90
N ALA A 57 12.79 11.02 -5.69
CA ALA A 57 11.82 10.45 -4.78
C ALA A 57 12.42 10.34 -3.37
N GLN A 58 11.72 10.87 -2.39
CA GLN A 58 11.98 10.63 -0.97
C GLN A 58 10.87 9.76 -0.41
N ILE A 59 11.24 8.67 0.23
CA ILE A 59 10.31 7.75 0.85
C ILE A 59 10.48 7.83 2.36
N THR A 60 9.35 8.02 3.04
CA THR A 60 9.25 7.91 4.50
C THR A 60 8.37 6.72 4.80
N GLU A 61 8.82 5.84 5.68
CA GLU A 61 8.05 4.71 6.19
C GLU A 61 7.74 4.93 7.66
N GLY A 62 6.54 4.62 8.07
CA GLY A 62 6.04 4.76 9.42
C GLY A 62 4.99 3.70 9.72
N ASN A 63 4.38 3.80 10.88
CA ASN A 63 3.34 2.88 11.32
C ASN A 63 2.14 2.85 10.36
N ASP A 64 1.81 3.99 9.76
CA ASP A 64 0.69 4.17 8.82
C ASP A 64 1.09 3.83 7.36
N GLY A 65 2.12 3.00 7.17
CA GLY A 65 2.63 2.64 5.86
C GLY A 65 3.70 3.60 5.33
N PHE A 66 3.72 3.78 4.03
CA PHE A 66 4.74 4.59 3.35
C PHE A 66 4.18 5.92 2.84
N SER A 67 5.06 6.89 2.67
CA SER A 67 4.78 8.16 1.98
C SER A 67 5.86 8.41 0.92
N ILE A 68 5.44 8.82 -0.28
CA ILE A 68 6.34 9.11 -1.40
C ILE A 68 6.26 10.61 -1.72
N SER A 69 7.36 11.32 -1.51
CA SER A 69 7.53 12.71 -1.94
C SER A 69 8.29 12.74 -3.26
N LEU A 70 7.74 13.34 -4.30
CA LEU A 70 8.39 13.50 -5.59
C LEU A 70 8.83 14.96 -5.77
N GLY A 71 10.12 15.16 -6.05
CA GLY A 71 10.69 16.51 -6.25
C GLY A 71 10.57 17.44 -5.04
N GLY A 72 10.52 16.90 -3.82
CA GLY A 72 10.39 17.68 -2.58
C GLY A 72 8.97 18.18 -2.29
N GLN A 73 7.98 17.78 -3.08
CA GLN A 73 6.58 18.13 -2.84
C GLN A 73 5.92 17.16 -1.85
N ASN A 74 4.90 17.62 -1.14
CA ASN A 74 4.13 16.75 -0.26
C ASN A 74 3.46 15.63 -1.08
N ASN A 75 3.41 14.42 -0.52
CA ASN A 75 2.84 13.22 -1.15
C ASN A 75 1.40 13.42 -1.67
N ARG A 76 0.59 14.26 -1.03
CA ARG A 76 -0.79 14.59 -1.44
C ARG A 76 -0.89 15.28 -2.79
N TYR A 77 0.22 15.81 -3.31
CA TYR A 77 0.28 16.46 -4.62
C TYR A 77 0.72 15.52 -5.74
N ASN A 78 0.97 14.26 -5.44
CA ASN A 78 1.20 13.22 -6.42
C ASN A 78 -0.12 12.59 -6.87
N SER A 79 -0.13 12.04 -8.08
CA SER A 79 -1.23 11.21 -8.55
C SER A 79 -0.77 9.79 -8.81
N ILE A 80 -1.57 8.84 -8.37
CA ILE A 80 -1.31 7.41 -8.57
C ILE A 80 -2.39 6.88 -9.51
N TYR A 81 -1.93 6.27 -10.60
CA TYR A 81 -2.78 5.67 -11.61
C TYR A 81 -2.55 4.16 -11.67
N ILE A 82 -3.62 3.42 -11.86
CA ILE A 82 -3.61 1.99 -12.15
C ILE A 82 -4.36 1.79 -13.47
N ASP A 83 -3.63 1.39 -14.53
CA ASP A 83 -4.16 1.31 -15.90
C ASP A 83 -4.87 2.58 -16.36
N GLY A 84 -4.32 3.73 -15.97
CA GLY A 84 -4.86 5.04 -16.30
C GLY A 84 -6.09 5.49 -15.49
N ALA A 85 -6.59 4.68 -14.57
CA ALA A 85 -7.59 5.10 -13.59
C ALA A 85 -6.92 5.69 -12.35
N VAL A 86 -7.42 6.82 -11.86
CA VAL A 86 -6.92 7.50 -10.66
C VAL A 86 -7.21 6.67 -9.42
N ASN A 87 -6.22 6.52 -8.55
CA ASN A 87 -6.32 5.82 -7.26
C ASN A 87 -5.82 6.71 -6.11
N ASN A 88 -6.13 7.99 -6.14
CA ASN A 88 -5.73 8.94 -5.11
C ASN A 88 -6.67 8.89 -3.91
N ASP A 89 -6.12 9.07 -2.73
CA ASP A 89 -6.90 9.44 -1.54
C ASP A 89 -7.35 10.89 -1.67
N VAL A 90 -8.63 11.08 -2.00
CA VAL A 90 -9.22 12.41 -2.22
C VAL A 90 -9.42 13.20 -0.93
N PHE A 91 -9.46 12.53 0.23
CA PHE A 91 -9.63 13.17 1.53
C PHE A 91 -8.28 13.52 2.19
N GLY A 92 -7.18 12.94 1.70
CA GLY A 92 -5.84 13.15 2.22
C GLY A 92 -5.62 12.57 3.62
N LEU A 93 -6.31 11.50 3.95
CA LEU A 93 -6.23 10.81 5.23
C LEU A 93 -5.08 9.80 5.26
N ALA A 94 -4.73 9.24 4.11
CA ALA A 94 -3.69 8.24 3.99
C ALA A 94 -2.30 8.88 3.81
N GLY A 95 -1.32 8.44 4.59
CA GLY A 95 0.09 8.84 4.45
C GLY A 95 0.67 8.48 3.08
N SER A 96 0.23 7.39 2.47
CA SER A 96 0.64 6.96 1.13
C SER A 96 0.08 7.81 -0.01
N GLY A 97 -0.98 8.58 0.23
CA GLY A 97 -1.72 9.30 -0.81
C GLY A 97 -2.60 8.40 -1.68
N THR A 98 -2.75 7.11 -1.32
CA THR A 98 -3.58 6.14 -2.03
C THR A 98 -4.83 5.80 -1.24
N ASN A 99 -5.87 5.39 -1.94
CA ASN A 99 -7.07 4.85 -1.31
C ASN A 99 -6.72 3.62 -0.46
N GLY A 100 -7.34 3.51 0.71
CA GLY A 100 -7.08 2.43 1.68
C GLY A 100 -5.75 2.53 2.41
N GLY A 101 -4.96 3.58 2.17
CA GLY A 101 -3.62 3.72 2.73
C GLY A 101 -3.57 4.02 4.22
N GLN A 102 -4.70 4.27 4.90
CA GLN A 102 -4.74 4.41 6.36
C GLN A 102 -4.38 3.10 7.08
N THR A 103 -4.64 1.95 6.47
CA THR A 103 -4.21 0.65 6.99
C THR A 103 -2.74 0.35 6.75
N GLY A 104 -2.03 1.19 5.97
CA GLY A 104 -0.64 0.94 5.57
C GLY A 104 -0.49 -0.06 4.41
N VAL A 105 -1.59 -0.59 3.86
CA VAL A 105 -1.57 -1.58 2.79
C VAL A 105 -1.23 -0.97 1.43
N ASN A 106 -0.58 -1.75 0.56
CA ASN A 106 -0.40 -1.38 -0.84
C ASN A 106 -1.73 -1.41 -1.61
N PRO A 107 -1.98 -0.46 -2.52
CA PRO A 107 -3.24 -0.39 -3.27
C PRO A 107 -3.43 -1.53 -4.30
N PHE A 108 -2.44 -2.38 -4.49
CA PHE A 108 -2.45 -3.55 -5.37
C PHE A 108 -1.33 -4.53 -5.00
N SER A 109 -1.41 -5.75 -5.50
CA SER A 109 -0.29 -6.70 -5.44
C SER A 109 0.79 -6.31 -6.47
N VAL A 110 2.05 -6.30 -6.05
CA VAL A 110 3.20 -6.05 -6.96
C VAL A 110 3.28 -7.10 -8.07
N ASP A 111 2.90 -8.35 -7.78
CA ASP A 111 2.90 -9.43 -8.77
C ASP A 111 1.82 -9.28 -9.85
N ALA A 112 0.84 -8.43 -9.63
CA ALA A 112 -0.15 -8.04 -10.64
C ALA A 112 0.39 -6.98 -11.62
N ILE A 113 1.54 -6.36 -11.33
CA ILE A 113 2.07 -5.24 -12.11
C ILE A 113 3.10 -5.72 -13.13
N GLU A 114 2.99 -5.20 -14.34
CA GLU A 114 3.94 -5.40 -15.43
C GLU A 114 5.03 -4.32 -15.43
N SER A 115 4.64 -3.07 -15.18
CA SER A 115 5.58 -1.95 -15.16
C SER A 115 5.09 -0.78 -14.32
N PHE A 116 6.05 -0.02 -13.79
CA PHE A 116 5.81 1.29 -13.17
C PHE A 116 6.46 2.38 -14.00
N GLN A 117 5.79 3.50 -14.08
CA GLN A 117 6.32 4.73 -14.66
C GLN A 117 6.16 5.86 -13.63
N ILE A 118 7.27 6.43 -13.20
CA ILE A 118 7.29 7.55 -12.28
C ILE A 118 7.68 8.79 -13.08
N ASN A 119 6.72 9.70 -13.24
CA ASN A 119 6.87 10.90 -14.02
C ASN A 119 6.99 12.11 -13.10
N LEU A 120 7.98 12.97 -13.37
CA LEU A 120 8.15 14.25 -12.73
C LEU A 120 7.74 15.36 -13.69
N ALA A 121 6.83 16.21 -13.23
CA ALA A 121 6.28 17.32 -14.04
C ALA A 121 5.84 16.88 -15.46
N PRO A 122 5.00 15.86 -15.61
CA PRO A 122 4.56 15.44 -16.92
C PRO A 122 3.68 16.53 -17.58
N PHE A 123 3.97 16.85 -18.84
CA PHE A 123 3.21 17.80 -19.64
C PHE A 123 2.19 17.09 -20.55
N ASP A 124 1.50 16.08 -20.02
CA ASP A 124 0.47 15.33 -20.75
C ASP A 124 -0.92 15.79 -20.30
N VAL A 125 -1.67 16.40 -21.20
CA VAL A 125 -3.05 16.92 -20.96
C VAL A 125 -4.05 15.82 -20.57
N ARG A 126 -3.71 14.56 -20.79
CA ARG A 126 -4.53 13.39 -20.39
C ARG A 126 -4.35 13.00 -18.93
N GLN A 127 -3.32 13.52 -18.27
CA GLN A 127 -3.03 13.27 -16.86
C GLN A 127 -3.44 14.49 -16.03
N SER A 128 -4.02 14.24 -14.87
CA SER A 128 -4.52 15.28 -13.97
C SER A 128 -4.44 14.83 -12.51
N GLY A 129 -4.79 15.70 -11.56
CA GLY A 129 -4.86 15.34 -10.14
C GLY A 129 -3.50 15.37 -9.43
N PHE A 130 -2.48 15.95 -10.03
CA PHE A 130 -1.16 16.17 -9.42
C PHE A 130 -0.66 17.59 -9.68
N THR A 131 0.26 18.04 -8.84
CA THR A 131 0.96 19.31 -9.03
C THR A 131 2.36 19.10 -9.59
N TRP A 132 3.01 17.98 -9.26
CA TRP A 132 4.39 17.73 -9.63
C TRP A 132 4.67 16.33 -10.16
N GLY A 133 4.21 15.27 -9.50
CA GLY A 133 4.58 13.91 -9.85
C GLY A 133 3.40 12.96 -10.05
N SER A 134 3.59 11.96 -10.89
CA SER A 134 2.64 10.86 -11.04
C SER A 134 3.34 9.50 -11.06
N ILE A 135 2.68 8.51 -10.50
CA ILE A 135 3.07 7.10 -10.53
C ILE A 135 2.01 6.35 -11.32
N ASN A 136 2.40 5.84 -12.48
CA ASN A 136 1.53 5.04 -13.33
C ASN A 136 1.92 3.56 -13.19
N SER A 137 0.98 2.74 -12.78
CA SER A 137 1.12 1.29 -12.68
C SER A 137 0.34 0.64 -13.80
N VAL A 138 0.98 -0.22 -14.56
CA VAL A 138 0.36 -1.02 -15.61
C VAL A 138 0.22 -2.44 -15.13
N THR A 139 -1.00 -2.97 -15.12
CA THR A 139 -1.25 -4.35 -14.70
C THR A 139 -0.91 -5.34 -15.83
N ARG A 140 -0.51 -6.55 -15.45
CA ARG A 140 -0.25 -7.63 -16.39
C ARG A 140 -1.49 -8.00 -17.17
N SER A 141 -1.30 -8.42 -18.40
CA SER A 141 -2.34 -8.99 -19.26
C SER A 141 -2.08 -10.47 -19.53
N GLY A 142 -3.10 -11.18 -20.00
CA GLY A 142 -2.93 -12.52 -20.55
C GLY A 142 -2.32 -12.47 -21.94
N SER A 143 -1.75 -13.60 -22.35
CA SER A 143 -1.16 -13.81 -23.68
C SER A 143 -1.74 -15.07 -24.34
N ASN A 144 -1.22 -15.45 -25.53
CA ASN A 144 -1.57 -16.72 -26.17
C ASN A 144 -1.00 -17.96 -25.46
N ILE A 145 -0.14 -17.75 -24.46
CA ILE A 145 0.50 -18.79 -23.67
C ILE A 145 -0.09 -18.73 -22.25
N TRP A 146 -0.41 -19.89 -21.70
CA TRP A 146 -0.78 -20.00 -20.30
C TRP A 146 0.45 -19.80 -19.43
N GLU A 147 0.38 -18.82 -18.54
CA GLU A 147 1.43 -18.51 -17.58
C GLU A 147 0.82 -18.43 -16.19
N GLY A 148 1.56 -18.89 -15.21
CA GLY A 148 1.14 -18.79 -13.81
C GLY A 148 2.31 -18.93 -12.87
N SER A 149 2.16 -18.38 -11.68
CA SER A 149 3.12 -18.52 -10.59
C SER A 149 2.40 -18.51 -9.25
N ALA A 150 3.01 -19.19 -8.28
CA ALA A 150 2.69 -19.06 -6.86
C ALA A 150 3.94 -18.57 -6.13
N TYR A 151 3.77 -17.72 -5.15
CA TYR A 151 4.86 -17.14 -4.39
C TYR A 151 4.51 -17.05 -2.91
N GLY A 152 5.54 -16.99 -2.09
CA GLY A 152 5.43 -16.76 -0.65
C GLY A 152 6.68 -16.06 -0.13
N PHE A 153 6.48 -15.06 0.71
CA PHE A 153 7.54 -14.29 1.37
C PHE A 153 7.29 -14.32 2.86
N TYR A 154 8.29 -14.72 3.61
CA TYR A 154 8.23 -14.76 5.07
C TYR A 154 9.43 -14.00 5.65
N ARG A 155 9.14 -13.13 6.61
CA ARG A 155 10.13 -12.36 7.36
C ARG A 155 9.85 -12.47 8.85
N ASN A 156 10.90 -12.53 9.63
CA ASN A 156 10.83 -12.41 11.08
C ASN A 156 12.17 -11.89 11.61
N GLU A 157 12.24 -11.60 12.91
CA GLU A 157 13.45 -11.12 13.59
C GLU A 157 14.62 -12.11 13.49
N SER A 158 14.34 -13.43 13.39
CA SER A 158 15.39 -14.46 13.31
C SER A 158 16.11 -14.46 11.97
N LEU A 159 15.42 -14.09 10.89
CA LEU A 159 15.95 -13.94 9.54
C LEU A 159 16.53 -12.54 9.29
N ALA A 160 16.21 -11.57 10.15
CA ALA A 160 16.77 -10.23 10.08
C ALA A 160 18.20 -10.18 10.63
N GLY A 161 19.01 -9.30 10.07
CA GLY A 161 20.35 -9.02 10.62
C GLY A 161 20.29 -8.21 11.91
N LYS A 162 21.46 -8.07 12.55
CA LYS A 162 21.63 -7.09 13.64
C LYS A 162 21.81 -5.68 13.07
N THR A 163 21.54 -4.68 13.88
CA THR A 163 21.78 -3.26 13.56
C THR A 163 23.14 -3.08 12.87
N PRO A 164 23.22 -2.38 11.73
CA PRO A 164 24.49 -2.07 11.07
C PRO A 164 25.48 -1.38 12.01
N VAL A 165 26.77 -1.66 11.84
CA VAL A 165 27.84 -1.15 12.76
C VAL A 165 27.89 0.37 12.79
N ASP A 166 27.69 1.00 11.66
CA ASP A 166 27.70 2.46 11.44
C ASP A 166 26.48 3.19 12.03
N LEU A 167 25.45 2.44 12.47
CA LEU A 167 24.26 2.96 13.16
C LEU A 167 24.27 2.69 14.67
N VAL A 168 25.35 2.08 15.19
CA VAL A 168 25.51 1.79 16.62
C VAL A 168 26.50 2.78 17.20
N ASN A 169 26.17 3.41 18.34
CA ASN A 169 27.10 4.32 19.01
C ASN A 169 28.34 3.56 19.52
N ASP A 170 29.44 4.29 19.65
CA ASP A 170 30.69 3.72 20.21
C ASP A 170 30.45 3.18 21.63
N GLY A 171 30.67 1.87 21.80
CA GLY A 171 30.50 1.19 23.06
C GLY A 171 29.19 0.43 23.22
N ASP A 172 28.22 0.61 22.33
CA ASP A 172 26.96 -0.13 22.35
C ASP A 172 27.09 -1.47 21.61
N SER A 173 26.26 -2.44 22.01
CA SER A 173 26.16 -3.72 21.31
C SER A 173 25.19 -3.63 20.14
N ARG A 174 25.50 -4.39 19.06
CA ARG A 174 24.56 -4.55 17.95
C ARG A 174 23.38 -5.40 18.39
N GLU A 175 22.19 -4.84 18.35
CA GLU A 175 20.96 -5.52 18.73
C GLU A 175 20.26 -6.12 17.54
N LYS A 176 19.43 -7.13 17.73
CA LYS A 176 18.47 -7.64 16.77
C LYS A 176 17.19 -6.79 16.84
N LEU A 177 16.39 -6.87 15.79
CA LEU A 177 15.01 -6.37 15.82
C LEU A 177 14.22 -7.15 16.90
N ASP A 178 13.25 -6.48 17.47
CA ASP A 178 12.21 -7.10 18.30
C ASP A 178 11.44 -8.14 17.50
N GLU A 179 10.73 -9.03 18.17
CA GLU A 179 9.92 -10.06 17.55
C GLU A 179 8.89 -9.45 16.59
N PHE A 180 8.83 -10.00 15.40
CA PHE A 180 7.78 -9.70 14.39
C PHE A 180 7.63 -10.86 13.43
N THR A 181 6.49 -10.99 12.82
CA THR A 181 6.26 -11.87 11.68
C THR A 181 5.58 -11.10 10.55
N ALA A 182 6.01 -11.36 9.32
CA ALA A 182 5.38 -10.81 8.13
C ALA A 182 5.33 -11.90 7.06
N LEU A 183 4.12 -12.26 6.65
CA LEU A 183 3.83 -13.29 5.67
C LEU A 183 3.04 -12.68 4.51
N THR A 184 3.55 -12.86 3.30
CA THR A 184 2.82 -12.50 2.07
C THR A 184 2.85 -13.69 1.13
N TYR A 185 1.70 -14.12 0.65
CA TYR A 185 1.62 -15.19 -0.33
C TYR A 185 0.53 -14.92 -1.36
N GLY A 186 0.71 -15.48 -2.54
CA GLY A 186 -0.23 -15.25 -3.62
C GLY A 186 -0.04 -16.18 -4.80
N VAL A 187 -0.99 -16.06 -5.70
CA VAL A 187 -1.01 -16.78 -6.96
C VAL A 187 -1.42 -15.86 -8.09
N ARG A 188 -0.87 -16.09 -9.27
CA ARG A 188 -1.30 -15.43 -10.49
C ARG A 188 -1.42 -16.43 -11.63
N ILE A 189 -2.35 -16.16 -12.53
CA ILE A 189 -2.57 -16.96 -13.73
C ILE A 189 -3.05 -16.06 -14.86
N GLY A 190 -2.58 -16.29 -16.07
CA GLY A 190 -3.02 -15.60 -17.27
C GLY A 190 -2.97 -16.50 -18.48
N GLY A 191 -3.76 -16.15 -19.48
CA GLY A 191 -3.78 -16.92 -20.71
C GLY A 191 -4.92 -16.55 -21.66
N PRO A 192 -5.08 -17.27 -22.76
CA PRO A 192 -6.13 -17.03 -23.73
C PRO A 192 -7.44 -17.73 -23.30
N ILE A 193 -8.54 -16.98 -23.27
CA ILE A 193 -9.89 -17.56 -23.32
C ILE A 193 -10.21 -17.94 -24.76
N ILE A 194 -9.85 -17.05 -25.71
CA ILE A 194 -9.91 -17.30 -27.14
C ILE A 194 -8.58 -16.83 -27.72
N LYS A 195 -7.82 -17.74 -28.33
CA LYS A 195 -6.52 -17.43 -28.92
C LYS A 195 -6.61 -16.22 -29.86
N ASP A 196 -5.61 -15.36 -29.80
CA ASP A 196 -5.44 -14.13 -30.57
C ASP A 196 -6.51 -13.07 -30.34
N LYS A 197 -7.56 -13.37 -29.54
CA LYS A 197 -8.73 -12.50 -29.44
C LYS A 197 -9.09 -12.07 -28.04
N LEU A 198 -9.21 -13.01 -27.11
CA LEU A 198 -9.64 -12.71 -25.73
C LEU A 198 -8.72 -13.36 -24.72
N PHE A 199 -8.14 -12.54 -23.90
CA PHE A 199 -7.20 -12.94 -22.85
C PHE A 199 -7.73 -12.57 -21.49
N PHE A 200 -7.25 -13.25 -20.48
CA PHE A 200 -7.50 -12.89 -19.08
C PHE A 200 -6.21 -12.98 -18.28
N PHE A 201 -6.19 -12.24 -17.18
CA PHE A 201 -5.20 -12.32 -16.12
C PHE A 201 -5.91 -12.21 -14.77
N ALA A 202 -5.49 -13.02 -13.81
CA ALA A 202 -5.99 -13.01 -12.44
C ALA A 202 -4.82 -13.10 -11.47
N ASN A 203 -4.88 -12.34 -10.38
CA ASN A 203 -3.93 -12.38 -9.27
C ASN A 203 -4.69 -12.28 -7.96
N TYR A 204 -4.31 -13.11 -6.99
CA TYR A 204 -4.74 -13.01 -5.60
C TYR A 204 -3.52 -12.99 -4.69
N GLU A 205 -3.52 -12.10 -3.69
CA GLU A 205 -2.48 -11.97 -2.68
C GLU A 205 -3.11 -11.80 -1.29
N ARG A 206 -2.58 -12.54 -0.33
CA ARG A 206 -2.85 -12.38 1.11
C ARG A 206 -1.59 -11.91 1.80
N GLN A 207 -1.74 -10.94 2.71
CA GLN A 207 -0.68 -10.43 3.60
C GLN A 207 -1.16 -10.54 5.04
N GLU A 208 -0.26 -10.98 5.92
CA GLU A 208 -0.48 -11.13 7.37
C GLU A 208 0.78 -10.67 8.08
N ASP A 209 0.70 -9.57 8.82
CA ASP A 209 1.82 -9.03 9.57
C ASP A 209 1.44 -8.90 11.05
N GLU A 210 2.34 -9.35 11.93
CA GLU A 210 2.20 -9.24 13.37
C GLU A 210 3.47 -8.60 13.94
N THR A 211 3.30 -7.58 14.77
CA THR A 211 4.40 -6.86 15.41
C THR A 211 4.07 -6.63 16.88
N PRO A 212 4.52 -7.52 17.78
CA PRO A 212 4.46 -7.29 19.22
C PRO A 212 5.18 -6.00 19.59
N GLN A 213 4.69 -5.33 20.61
CA GLN A 213 5.26 -4.09 21.14
C GLN A 213 5.65 -4.30 22.60
N PRO A 214 6.78 -4.98 22.88
CA PRO A 214 7.21 -5.27 24.23
C PRO A 214 7.53 -3.99 24.99
N PHE A 215 7.12 -3.94 26.25
CA PHE A 215 7.37 -2.84 27.15
C PHE A 215 8.07 -3.33 28.43
N ASN A 216 9.17 -2.71 28.77
CA ASN A 216 9.83 -2.97 30.05
C ASN A 216 9.38 -1.92 31.06
N PHE A 217 8.56 -2.35 32.02
CA PHE A 217 7.99 -1.48 33.06
C PHE A 217 9.07 -0.74 33.89
N SER A 218 10.30 -1.27 33.99
CA SER A 218 11.39 -0.58 34.68
C SER A 218 11.76 0.77 34.02
N ASN A 219 11.37 1.00 32.78
CA ASN A 219 11.60 2.24 32.06
C ASN A 219 10.47 3.27 32.26
N TYR A 220 9.39 2.88 32.92
CA TYR A 220 8.28 3.81 33.20
C TYR A 220 8.70 4.85 34.21
N THR A 221 8.40 6.12 33.92
CA THR A 221 8.79 7.29 34.73
C THR A 221 7.68 7.84 35.62
N GLY A 222 6.52 7.18 35.64
CA GLY A 222 5.43 7.49 36.56
C GLY A 222 5.71 7.03 37.98
N ASP A 223 4.84 7.42 38.91
CA ASP A 223 4.97 7.12 40.33
C ASP A 223 4.38 5.75 40.71
N SER A 224 3.51 5.18 39.86
CA SER A 224 2.82 3.91 40.11
C SER A 224 3.74 2.72 39.91
N SER A 225 3.59 1.70 40.75
CA SER A 225 4.21 0.39 40.55
C SER A 225 3.37 -0.48 39.61
N ILE A 226 3.96 -1.57 39.08
CA ILE A 226 3.21 -2.57 38.30
C ILE A 226 2.02 -3.15 39.08
N GLN A 227 2.14 -3.26 40.41
CA GLN A 227 1.05 -3.72 41.27
C GLN A 227 -0.11 -2.72 41.31
N ASP A 228 0.17 -1.41 41.29
CA ASP A 228 -0.86 -0.37 41.26
C ASP A 228 -1.62 -0.41 39.93
N ILE A 229 -0.94 -0.63 38.81
CA ILE A 229 -1.57 -0.80 37.51
C ILE A 229 -2.48 -2.04 37.49
N ASN A 230 -2.03 -3.16 38.04
CA ASN A 230 -2.84 -4.39 38.16
C ASN A 230 -4.04 -4.20 39.10
N ASN A 231 -3.85 -3.44 40.19
CA ASN A 231 -4.95 -3.10 41.10
C ASN A 231 -5.98 -2.19 40.40
N LEU A 232 -5.54 -1.26 39.55
CA LEU A 232 -6.44 -0.41 38.74
C LEU A 232 -7.28 -1.30 37.79
N SER A 233 -6.68 -2.26 37.10
CA SER A 233 -7.43 -3.20 36.26
C SER A 233 -8.48 -3.99 37.05
N SER A 234 -8.11 -4.47 38.24
CA SER A 234 -9.01 -5.20 39.13
C SER A 234 -10.15 -4.32 39.65
N PHE A 235 -9.84 -3.06 39.99
CA PHE A 235 -10.82 -2.06 40.41
C PHE A 235 -11.84 -1.75 39.31
N LEU A 236 -11.37 -1.53 38.08
CA LEU A 236 -12.23 -1.27 36.91
C LEU A 236 -13.16 -2.46 36.65
N GLN A 237 -12.63 -3.67 36.69
CA GLN A 237 -13.42 -4.89 36.51
C GLN A 237 -14.48 -5.06 37.60
N SER A 238 -14.11 -4.84 38.88
CA SER A 238 -15.00 -5.10 40.01
C SER A 238 -16.09 -4.06 40.17
N ASN A 239 -15.81 -2.79 39.87
CA ASN A 239 -16.73 -1.69 40.11
C ASN A 239 -17.56 -1.28 38.91
N TYR A 240 -17.03 -1.49 37.70
CA TYR A 240 -17.64 -1.06 36.45
C TYR A 240 -17.87 -2.19 35.45
N GLY A 241 -17.43 -3.42 35.75
CA GLY A 241 -17.49 -4.55 34.82
C GLY A 241 -16.60 -4.38 33.59
N TYR A 242 -15.66 -3.40 33.63
CA TYR A 242 -14.78 -3.06 32.52
C TYR A 242 -13.40 -3.68 32.71
N ASN A 243 -12.98 -4.49 31.75
CA ASN A 243 -11.61 -5.02 31.68
C ASN A 243 -10.81 -4.20 30.66
N PRO A 244 -9.80 -3.42 31.06
CA PRO A 244 -9.00 -2.62 30.14
C PRO A 244 -8.06 -3.47 29.27
N GLY A 245 -7.91 -4.76 29.55
CA GLY A 245 -6.99 -5.65 28.86
C GLY A 245 -5.56 -5.58 29.41
N ILE A 246 -4.61 -5.99 28.57
CA ILE A 246 -3.17 -5.92 28.91
C ILE A 246 -2.61 -4.54 28.55
N PHE A 247 -1.45 -4.20 29.11
CA PHE A 247 -0.72 -2.96 28.84
C PHE A 247 0.73 -3.20 28.41
N ASP A 248 1.13 -4.47 28.34
CA ASP A 248 2.45 -4.90 27.92
C ASP A 248 2.33 -5.86 26.74
N ASN A 249 3.28 -5.76 25.81
CA ASN A 249 3.34 -6.59 24.62
C ASN A 249 2.06 -6.57 23.75
N ASN A 250 1.45 -5.40 23.62
CA ASN A 250 0.30 -5.20 22.75
C ASN A 250 0.73 -5.40 21.29
N THR A 251 0.06 -6.30 20.57
CA THR A 251 0.47 -6.69 19.21
C THR A 251 -0.31 -5.89 18.17
N ARG A 252 0.43 -5.21 17.27
CA ARG A 252 -0.13 -4.67 16.03
C ARG A 252 -0.32 -5.79 15.03
N THR A 253 -1.40 -5.76 14.28
CA THR A 253 -1.63 -6.68 13.18
C THR A 253 -2.01 -5.92 11.91
N LEU A 254 -1.62 -6.45 10.75
CA LEU A 254 -2.09 -6.01 9.44
C LEU A 254 -2.45 -7.23 8.61
N ASP A 255 -3.71 -7.32 8.27
CA ASP A 255 -4.27 -8.34 7.40
C ASP A 255 -4.77 -7.71 6.11
N SER A 256 -4.48 -8.31 4.96
CA SER A 256 -5.06 -7.84 3.70
C SER A 256 -5.26 -8.93 2.66
N ASP A 257 -6.34 -8.77 1.90
CA ASP A 257 -6.68 -9.56 0.72
C ASP A 257 -6.74 -8.66 -0.50
N LYS A 258 -6.03 -9.04 -1.57
CA LYS A 258 -5.97 -8.30 -2.82
C LYS A 258 -6.32 -9.22 -3.98
N LEU A 259 -7.31 -8.82 -4.77
CA LEU A 259 -7.71 -9.51 -5.99
C LEU A 259 -7.61 -8.55 -7.17
N ASN A 260 -6.96 -8.96 -8.24
CA ASN A 260 -6.95 -8.25 -9.51
C ASN A 260 -7.35 -9.17 -10.64
N LEU A 261 -8.30 -8.71 -11.46
CA LEU A 261 -8.77 -9.39 -12.66
C LEU A 261 -8.64 -8.44 -13.84
N ARG A 262 -8.13 -8.94 -14.97
CA ARG A 262 -8.04 -8.18 -16.22
C ARG A 262 -8.48 -9.03 -17.39
N PHE A 263 -9.21 -8.42 -18.32
CA PHE A 263 -9.65 -9.02 -19.56
C PHE A 263 -9.24 -8.11 -20.70
N ASP A 264 -8.58 -8.66 -21.71
CA ASP A 264 -8.12 -7.94 -22.90
C ASP A 264 -8.77 -8.54 -24.14
N LEU A 265 -9.48 -7.72 -24.92
CA LEU A 265 -10.19 -8.13 -26.13
C LEU A 265 -9.64 -7.41 -27.36
N ASN A 266 -9.13 -8.18 -28.32
CA ASN A 266 -8.84 -7.76 -29.67
C ASN A 266 -10.11 -7.95 -30.53
N ALA A 267 -10.91 -6.90 -30.69
CA ALA A 267 -12.14 -6.94 -31.48
C ALA A 267 -11.85 -6.59 -32.95
N GLY A 268 -11.12 -7.47 -33.64
CA GLY A 268 -10.63 -7.24 -34.98
C GLY A 268 -9.32 -6.45 -35.02
N GLN A 269 -8.94 -5.97 -36.21
CA GLN A 269 -7.65 -5.29 -36.41
C GLN A 269 -7.63 -3.85 -35.84
N ASN A 270 -8.77 -3.26 -35.69
CA ASN A 270 -8.89 -1.81 -35.42
C ASN A 270 -9.38 -1.48 -34.01
N HIS A 271 -9.82 -2.46 -33.22
CA HIS A 271 -10.39 -2.24 -31.89
C HIS A 271 -9.69 -3.09 -30.85
N LYS A 272 -9.18 -2.44 -29.80
CA LYS A 272 -8.63 -3.09 -28.61
C LYS A 272 -9.39 -2.56 -27.40
N LEU A 273 -9.81 -3.49 -26.54
CA LEU A 273 -10.50 -3.15 -25.31
C LEU A 273 -9.84 -3.88 -24.14
N TYR A 274 -9.78 -3.24 -23.00
CA TYR A 274 -9.53 -3.96 -21.76
C TYR A 274 -10.50 -3.55 -20.65
N LEU A 275 -10.71 -4.46 -19.73
CA LEU A 275 -11.42 -4.24 -18.49
C LEU A 275 -10.56 -4.78 -17.35
N ARG A 276 -10.22 -3.93 -16.37
CA ARG A 276 -9.59 -4.33 -15.11
C ARG A 276 -10.57 -4.13 -13.97
N LEU A 277 -10.59 -5.08 -13.04
CA LEU A 277 -11.31 -5.03 -11.76
C LEU A 277 -10.32 -5.32 -10.64
N GLY A 278 -10.33 -4.53 -9.59
CA GLY A 278 -9.47 -4.69 -8.43
C GLY A 278 -10.26 -4.58 -7.14
N VAL A 279 -9.94 -5.45 -6.19
CA VAL A 279 -10.47 -5.42 -4.83
C VAL A 279 -9.29 -5.45 -3.86
N VAL A 280 -9.30 -4.56 -2.89
CA VAL A 280 -8.38 -4.57 -1.75
C VAL A 280 -9.23 -4.47 -0.49
N GLN A 281 -9.08 -5.43 0.39
CA GLN A 281 -9.65 -5.41 1.72
C GLN A 281 -8.51 -5.51 2.71
N ALA A 282 -8.48 -4.65 3.70
CA ALA A 282 -7.45 -4.68 4.72
C ALA A 282 -8.00 -4.24 6.07
N GLU A 283 -7.41 -4.82 7.11
CA GLU A 283 -7.65 -4.49 8.50
C GLU A 283 -6.29 -4.32 9.19
N ASN A 284 -6.14 -3.26 9.95
CA ASN A 284 -4.97 -2.99 10.78
C ASN A 284 -5.42 -2.72 12.21
N LEU A 285 -4.93 -3.51 13.17
CA LEU A 285 -5.05 -3.18 14.58
C LEU A 285 -3.92 -2.22 14.97
N GLU A 286 -4.24 -0.95 15.15
CA GLU A 286 -3.33 0.01 15.76
C GLU A 286 -3.34 -0.15 17.26
N ALA A 287 -2.53 -1.09 17.74
CA ALA A 287 -2.49 -1.46 19.15
C ALA A 287 -1.92 -0.31 20.00
N ARG A 288 -2.63 0.06 21.04
CA ARG A 288 -2.19 1.06 22.00
C ARG A 288 -0.92 0.58 22.69
N ASN A 289 0.10 1.42 22.68
CA ASN A 289 1.42 1.07 23.18
C ASN A 289 1.71 1.70 24.54
N SER A 290 2.46 0.97 25.38
CA SER A 290 3.09 1.53 26.58
C SER A 290 4.51 1.98 26.28
N GLY A 291 4.99 2.96 27.02
CA GLY A 291 6.33 3.52 26.87
C GLY A 291 6.80 4.20 28.17
N ASN A 292 7.95 4.87 28.09
CA ASN A 292 8.59 5.46 29.28
C ASN A 292 7.70 6.47 30.02
N ARG A 293 6.75 7.11 29.31
CA ARG A 293 5.87 8.16 29.87
C ARG A 293 4.39 7.82 29.80
N ASN A 294 4.03 6.66 29.31
CA ASN A 294 2.63 6.26 29.24
C ASN A 294 2.46 4.76 29.45
N ILE A 295 1.42 4.40 30.16
CA ILE A 295 0.87 3.05 30.20
C ILE A 295 -0.42 3.07 29.37
N GLY A 296 -0.46 2.31 28.28
CA GLY A 296 -1.61 2.21 27.41
C GLY A 296 -2.21 0.81 27.42
N PHE A 297 -3.45 0.69 27.88
CA PHE A 297 -4.16 -0.58 27.86
C PHE A 297 -4.69 -0.89 26.47
N ILE A 298 -4.66 -2.17 26.06
CA ILE A 298 -5.01 -2.61 24.71
C ILE A 298 -6.47 -2.29 24.32
N ASN A 299 -7.39 -2.24 25.27
CA ASN A 299 -8.78 -1.88 24.98
C ASN A 299 -8.97 -0.43 24.49
N GLY A 300 -7.94 0.40 24.58
CA GLY A 300 -7.90 1.72 23.96
C GLY A 300 -7.39 1.70 22.51
N SER A 301 -7.22 0.53 21.90
CA SER A 301 -6.76 0.35 20.53
C SER A 301 -7.90 0.50 19.52
N GLU A 302 -7.56 0.70 18.26
CA GLU A 302 -8.51 0.86 17.16
C GLU A 302 -8.16 -0.10 16.02
N TYR A 303 -9.20 -0.62 15.37
CA TYR A 303 -9.11 -1.20 14.05
C TYR A 303 -9.27 -0.12 12.99
N PHE A 304 -8.38 -0.14 12.01
CA PHE A 304 -8.57 0.57 10.76
C PHE A 304 -8.93 -0.46 9.70
N GLU A 305 -10.10 -0.31 9.13
CA GLU A 305 -10.59 -1.19 8.08
C GLU A 305 -10.71 -0.42 6.77
N THR A 306 -10.38 -1.06 5.65
CA THR A 306 -10.60 -0.51 4.33
C THR A 306 -11.15 -1.55 3.37
N SER A 307 -12.07 -1.12 2.55
CA SER A 307 -12.55 -1.87 1.39
C SER A 307 -12.49 -0.98 0.16
N THR A 308 -11.56 -1.26 -0.75
CA THR A 308 -11.40 -0.53 -2.00
C THR A 308 -11.81 -1.40 -3.18
N TYR A 309 -12.75 -0.91 -3.97
CA TYR A 309 -13.18 -1.51 -5.23
C TYR A 309 -12.80 -0.58 -6.36
N SER A 310 -12.05 -1.06 -7.33
CA SER A 310 -11.56 -0.25 -8.45
C SER A 310 -11.82 -0.92 -9.79
N GLY A 311 -12.09 -0.13 -10.82
CA GLY A 311 -12.26 -0.59 -12.18
C GLY A 311 -11.64 0.39 -13.17
N ALA A 312 -11.08 -0.15 -14.26
CA ALA A 312 -10.60 0.60 -15.39
C ALA A 312 -11.08 -0.07 -16.68
N PHE A 313 -11.62 0.70 -17.58
CA PHE A 313 -12.00 0.26 -18.91
C PHE A 313 -11.33 1.16 -19.94
N GLU A 314 -10.74 0.57 -20.96
CA GLU A 314 -10.21 1.31 -22.10
C GLU A 314 -10.74 0.73 -23.41
N TRP A 315 -11.09 1.60 -24.32
CA TRP A 315 -11.40 1.28 -25.70
C TRP A 315 -10.54 2.14 -26.62
N SER A 316 -9.58 1.49 -27.25
CA SER A 316 -8.74 2.07 -28.30
C SER A 316 -9.19 1.61 -29.66
N ALA A 317 -9.40 2.56 -30.60
CA ALA A 317 -9.87 2.24 -31.94
C ALA A 317 -9.22 3.10 -33.02
N ASN A 318 -8.85 2.48 -34.13
CA ASN A 318 -8.49 3.14 -35.38
C ASN A 318 -9.73 3.18 -36.28
N LEU A 319 -10.29 4.38 -36.43
CA LEU A 319 -11.55 4.62 -37.20
C LEU A 319 -11.26 5.13 -38.61
N GLY A 320 -10.31 4.47 -39.29
CA GLY A 320 -9.84 4.83 -40.61
C GLY A 320 -8.63 5.76 -40.60
N PRO A 321 -8.19 6.29 -41.75
CA PRO A 321 -6.91 6.99 -41.88
C PRO A 321 -6.85 8.37 -41.21
N LYS A 322 -8.00 8.88 -40.74
CA LYS A 322 -8.09 10.24 -40.17
C LYS A 322 -8.49 10.29 -38.72
N TYR A 323 -9.01 9.21 -38.17
CA TYR A 323 -9.59 9.23 -36.81
C TYR A 323 -9.05 8.09 -35.98
N ALA A 324 -8.62 8.39 -34.76
CA ALA A 324 -8.33 7.44 -33.73
C ALA A 324 -9.15 7.79 -32.49
N ASN A 325 -9.60 6.79 -31.76
CA ASN A 325 -10.31 6.95 -30.49
C ASN A 325 -9.51 6.29 -29.38
N ASN A 326 -9.46 6.95 -28.24
CA ASN A 326 -9.01 6.35 -26.98
C ASN A 326 -9.95 6.83 -25.87
N LEU A 327 -10.87 5.96 -25.47
CA LEU A 327 -11.81 6.20 -24.38
C LEU A 327 -11.31 5.46 -23.15
N LYS A 328 -11.11 6.17 -22.05
CA LYS A 328 -10.78 5.59 -20.73
C LYS A 328 -11.86 5.94 -19.72
N LEU A 329 -12.32 4.94 -18.98
CA LEU A 329 -13.26 5.09 -17.88
C LEU A 329 -12.64 4.45 -16.64
N GLY A 330 -12.59 5.20 -15.54
CA GLY A 330 -12.13 4.72 -14.26
C GLY A 330 -13.24 4.86 -13.21
N TYR A 331 -13.28 3.91 -12.30
CA TYR A 331 -14.17 3.95 -11.15
C TYR A 331 -13.44 3.43 -9.92
N THR A 332 -13.55 4.15 -8.81
CA THR A 332 -13.00 3.72 -7.53
C THR A 332 -14.03 4.05 -6.44
N ALA A 333 -14.34 3.05 -5.62
CA ALA A 333 -15.16 3.20 -4.43
C ALA A 333 -14.34 2.73 -3.23
N VAL A 334 -14.29 3.55 -2.19
CA VAL A 334 -13.55 3.26 -0.96
C VAL A 334 -14.51 3.39 0.20
N ARG A 335 -14.39 2.47 1.11
CA ARG A 335 -14.98 2.54 2.44
C ARG A 335 -13.87 2.32 3.44
N ASP A 336 -13.57 3.36 4.19
CA ASP A 336 -12.69 3.32 5.35
C ASP A 336 -13.56 3.37 6.60
N ASP A 337 -13.25 2.54 7.59
CA ASP A 337 -13.95 2.46 8.86
C ASP A 337 -12.95 2.40 10.01
N ARG A 338 -13.40 2.78 11.19
CA ARG A 338 -12.62 2.70 12.43
C ARG A 338 -13.48 2.18 13.53
N ASP A 339 -13.14 1.00 14.02
CA ASP A 339 -13.83 0.35 15.11
C ASP A 339 -12.97 0.24 16.36
N PRO A 340 -13.52 0.50 17.56
CA PRO A 340 -12.78 0.30 18.80
C PRO A 340 -12.51 -1.19 19.01
N TYR A 341 -11.28 -1.54 19.41
CA TYR A 341 -10.90 -2.89 19.79
C TYR A 341 -11.65 -3.38 21.04
N GLY A 342 -11.79 -2.48 22.04
CA GLY A 342 -12.33 -2.83 23.35
C GLY A 342 -13.82 -2.56 23.50
N SER A 343 -14.36 -3.01 24.64
CA SER A 343 -15.71 -2.66 25.03
C SER A 343 -15.87 -1.14 25.26
N PRO A 344 -17.03 -0.55 24.92
CA PRO A 344 -17.28 0.86 25.14
C PRO A 344 -17.06 1.26 26.61
N PHE A 345 -16.16 2.18 26.82
CA PHE A 345 -15.86 2.78 28.11
C PHE A 345 -15.27 4.18 27.88
N PRO A 346 -15.58 5.18 28.73
CA PRO A 346 -15.01 6.51 28.54
C PRO A 346 -13.49 6.48 28.51
N THR A 347 -12.88 7.26 27.62
CA THR A 347 -11.43 7.47 27.66
C THR A 347 -11.04 8.19 28.94
N VAL A 348 -10.09 7.64 29.66
CA VAL A 348 -9.55 8.18 30.89
C VAL A 348 -8.05 8.23 30.82
N ASP A 349 -7.51 9.43 31.09
CA ASP A 349 -6.09 9.65 31.27
C ASP A 349 -5.83 10.06 32.74
N ILE A 350 -5.08 9.21 33.43
CA ILE A 350 -4.65 9.47 34.83
C ILE A 350 -3.24 10.01 34.79
N GLN A 351 -3.04 11.21 35.29
CA GLN A 351 -1.69 11.75 35.51
C GLN A 351 -1.00 10.99 36.64
N ASP A 352 0.16 10.44 36.35
CA ASP A 352 0.92 9.59 37.26
C ASP A 352 2.36 10.11 37.36
N GLY A 353 2.61 11.08 38.22
CA GLY A 353 3.91 11.73 38.28
C GLY A 353 4.33 12.34 36.95
N ALA A 354 5.46 11.83 36.39
CA ALA A 354 5.94 12.24 35.11
C ALA A 354 5.32 11.42 33.93
N GLY A 355 4.46 10.45 34.24
CA GLY A 355 3.79 9.56 33.31
C GLY A 355 2.28 9.79 33.23
N THR A 356 1.63 9.01 32.38
CA THR A 356 0.18 8.96 32.21
C THR A 356 -0.28 7.51 32.05
N ILE A 357 -1.40 7.16 32.66
CA ILE A 357 -2.05 5.85 32.50
C ILE A 357 -3.33 6.08 31.73
N SER A 358 -3.48 5.44 30.58
CA SER A 358 -4.60 5.63 29.65
C SER A 358 -5.37 4.35 29.42
N PHE A 359 -6.70 4.40 29.51
CA PHE A 359 -7.63 3.31 29.20
C PHE A 359 -8.94 3.85 28.67
N GLY A 360 -9.82 2.98 28.16
CA GLY A 360 -11.09 3.33 27.53
C GLY A 360 -11.04 3.15 26.02
N ALA A 361 -12.21 3.06 25.40
CA ALA A 361 -12.36 2.66 23.99
C ALA A 361 -12.38 3.84 23.00
N GLU A 362 -12.12 5.06 23.42
CA GLU A 362 -12.02 6.23 22.55
C GLU A 362 -10.64 6.88 22.68
N PRO A 363 -9.62 6.36 21.99
CA PRO A 363 -8.27 6.94 22.06
C PRO A 363 -8.17 8.32 21.42
N PHE A 364 -9.09 8.67 20.50
CA PHE A 364 -9.12 9.95 19.81
C PHE A 364 -10.51 10.58 19.91
N SER A 365 -10.66 11.61 20.71
CA SER A 365 -11.91 12.35 20.88
C SER A 365 -12.48 12.98 19.59
N THR A 366 -11.70 13.02 18.53
CA THR A 366 -12.07 13.56 17.22
C THR A 366 -12.33 12.50 16.16
N ALA A 367 -11.95 11.24 16.38
CA ALA A 367 -12.08 10.17 15.39
C ALA A 367 -13.53 9.82 15.08
N ASN A 368 -14.42 9.88 16.07
CA ASN A 368 -15.83 9.54 15.92
C ASN A 368 -16.68 10.63 15.24
N LEU A 369 -16.08 11.76 14.87
CA LEU A 369 -16.79 12.80 14.10
C LEU A 369 -16.79 12.56 12.60
N LEU A 370 -16.15 11.48 12.13
CA LEU A 370 -16.00 11.18 10.71
C LEU A 370 -16.80 9.95 10.25
N ASN A 371 -17.59 9.33 11.11
CA ASN A 371 -18.49 8.23 10.79
C ASN A 371 -19.87 8.74 10.37
#